data_6549f6d98f4abdee8b617805c76bc3f6
#
_entry.id   6549f6d98f4abdee8b617805c76bc3f6
#
_cell.length_a   1.000
_cell.length_b   1.000
_cell.length_c   1.000
_cell.angle_alpha   90.00
_cell.angle_beta   90.00
_cell.angle_gamma   90.00
#
_symmetry.space_group_name_H-M   'P 1'
#
loop_
_entity.id
_entity.type
_entity.pdbx_description
1 polymer ?
#
loop_
_entity_poly.entity_id
_entity_poly.type
_entity_poly.pdbx_seq_one_letter_code
_entity_poly.pdbx_strand_id
1 'polypeptide(L)'
;MNSFRASLIALTFLSLLGFIAQAQTEEKSSAPLKAVAVLHPTGSNKVSGTVTFTEVADGVQVQAEITGLTPGNHGFHVHEFGDCSAADASSAGVHFNPTNKPHAGPDATERHVGDMGNVEADASGKAKLEYLDHQISLTNDRASVIGRSVVVHAKADDLKTQPSGDSGARIACGVIGRAKSQ
;
A
#
# COMPACT_ATOMS: atom_id res chain seq x y z
N MET A 1 -74.12 28.48 -59.72
CA MET A 1 -74.23 28.44 -58.24
C MET A 1 -73.52 27.18 -57.80
N ASN A 2 -72.22 27.28 -57.56
CA ASN A 2 -71.36 26.14 -57.25
C ASN A 2 -70.93 26.22 -55.77
N SER A 3 -71.36 25.26 -54.95
CA SER A 3 -70.99 25.07 -53.58
C SER A 3 -69.68 24.35 -53.52
N PHE A 4 -68.63 24.99 -53.04
CA PHE A 4 -67.39 24.36 -52.68
C PHE A 4 -67.43 23.84 -51.17
N ARG A 5 -67.34 22.53 -50.99
CA ARG A 5 -67.18 21.90 -49.69
C ARG A 5 -65.72 21.78 -49.44
N ALA A 6 -65.26 22.48 -48.40
CA ALA A 6 -63.92 22.33 -47.87
C ALA A 6 -63.86 21.15 -46.89
N SER A 7 -63.05 20.13 -47.23
CA SER A 7 -62.78 19.01 -46.36
C SER A 7 -61.58 19.37 -45.43
N LEU A 8 -61.86 19.39 -44.15
CA LEU A 8 -60.86 19.57 -43.12
C LEU A 8 -60.19 18.20 -42.80
N ILE A 9 -58.90 18.05 -43.14
CA ILE A 9 -58.15 16.87 -42.83
C ILE A 9 -57.47 17.20 -41.49
N ALA A 10 -57.89 16.53 -40.41
CA ALA A 10 -57.25 16.60 -39.12
C ALA A 10 -56.01 15.66 -39.09
N LEU A 11 -54.79 16.22 -39.03
CA LEU A 11 -53.59 15.49 -38.88
C LEU A 11 -53.38 15.28 -37.35
N THR A 12 -53.59 14.06 -36.87
CA THR A 12 -53.24 13.64 -35.52
C THR A 12 -51.76 13.32 -35.44
N PHE A 13 -50.97 14.18 -34.81
CA PHE A 13 -49.58 13.90 -34.45
C PHE A 13 -49.55 12.98 -33.23
N LEU A 14 -49.22 11.71 -33.46
CA LEU A 14 -48.94 10.75 -32.40
C LEU A 14 -47.49 10.93 -31.96
N SER A 15 -47.27 11.66 -30.84
CA SER A 15 -45.97 11.84 -30.21
C SER A 15 -45.54 10.56 -29.49
N LEU A 16 -44.66 9.79 -30.12
CA LEU A 16 -43.98 8.64 -29.51
C LEU A 16 -42.91 9.15 -28.54
N LEU A 17 -43.23 9.29 -27.25
CA LEU A 17 -42.24 9.50 -26.21
C LEU A 17 -41.45 8.20 -26.01
N GLY A 18 -40.28 8.12 -26.63
CA GLY A 18 -39.30 7.07 -26.35
C GLY A 18 -38.73 7.25 -24.95
N PHE A 19 -39.10 6.40 -24.01
CA PHE A 19 -38.41 6.27 -22.73
C PHE A 19 -37.05 5.63 -23.02
N ILE A 20 -35.98 6.44 -23.04
CA ILE A 20 -34.61 5.94 -22.99
C ILE A 20 -34.35 5.53 -21.52
N ALA A 21 -34.49 4.25 -21.22
CA ALA A 21 -34.03 3.70 -19.95
C ALA A 21 -32.49 3.79 -19.92
N GLN A 22 -31.95 4.77 -19.23
CA GLN A 22 -30.53 4.81 -18.89
C GLN A 22 -30.26 3.68 -17.90
N ALA A 23 -29.65 2.61 -18.39
CA ALA A 23 -29.08 1.60 -17.55
C ALA A 23 -27.92 2.27 -16.77
N GLN A 24 -28.16 2.65 -15.52
CA GLN A 24 -27.11 2.98 -14.59
C GLN A 24 -26.36 1.68 -14.31
N THR A 25 -25.18 1.53 -14.91
CA THR A 25 -24.22 0.53 -14.46
C THR A 25 -23.77 0.97 -13.07
N GLU A 26 -24.32 0.32 -12.04
CA GLU A 26 -23.75 0.41 -10.69
C GLU A 26 -22.33 -0.14 -10.78
N GLU A 27 -21.34 0.74 -10.76
CA GLU A 27 -19.93 0.39 -10.58
C GLU A 27 -19.83 -0.21 -9.17
N LYS A 28 -19.79 -1.54 -9.13
CA LYS A 28 -19.62 -2.28 -7.88
C LYS A 28 -18.27 -1.89 -7.32
N SER A 29 -18.25 -0.89 -6.41
CA SER A 29 -17.07 -0.52 -5.64
C SER A 29 -16.59 -1.77 -4.91
N SER A 30 -15.55 -2.40 -5.43
CA SER A 30 -14.89 -3.47 -4.70
C SER A 30 -14.22 -2.87 -3.46
N ALA A 31 -14.37 -3.52 -2.31
CA ALA A 31 -13.67 -3.10 -1.11
C ALA A 31 -12.15 -2.97 -1.40
N PRO A 32 -11.47 -1.95 -0.84
CA PRO A 32 -10.05 -1.73 -1.11
C PRO A 32 -9.22 -2.95 -0.75
N LEU A 33 -8.19 -3.22 -1.55
CA LEU A 33 -7.24 -4.28 -1.25
C LEU A 33 -6.52 -3.95 0.06
N LYS A 34 -6.36 -4.97 0.90
CA LYS A 34 -5.63 -4.85 2.16
C LYS A 34 -4.60 -5.95 2.29
N ALA A 35 -3.48 -5.61 2.94
CA ALA A 35 -2.46 -6.56 3.35
C ALA A 35 -2.00 -6.26 4.78
N VAL A 36 -1.42 -7.26 5.42
CA VAL A 36 -0.93 -7.17 6.79
C VAL A 36 0.39 -7.93 6.92
N ALA A 37 1.32 -7.37 7.69
CA ALA A 37 2.49 -8.07 8.18
C ALA A 37 2.45 -8.08 9.70
N VAL A 38 2.47 -9.27 10.31
CA VAL A 38 2.66 -9.43 11.75
C VAL A 38 4.16 -9.56 12.00
N LEU A 39 4.72 -8.60 12.70
CA LEU A 39 6.16 -8.55 13.02
C LEU A 39 6.48 -9.45 14.20
N HIS A 40 7.43 -10.33 14.01
CA HIS A 40 7.99 -11.20 15.03
C HIS A 40 9.46 -10.80 15.31
N PRO A 41 9.91 -10.88 16.57
CA PRO A 41 11.28 -10.57 16.92
C PRO A 41 12.27 -11.53 16.23
N THR A 42 13.45 -11.02 15.87
CA THR A 42 14.58 -11.82 15.39
C THR A 42 15.60 -12.03 16.49
N GLY A 43 16.24 -13.18 16.53
CA GLY A 43 17.23 -13.52 17.55
C GLY A 43 16.68 -13.37 18.97
N SER A 44 17.36 -12.59 19.83
CA SER A 44 16.97 -12.32 21.23
C SER A 44 16.17 -11.02 21.40
N ASN A 45 15.79 -10.34 20.31
CA ASN A 45 15.01 -9.11 20.36
C ASN A 45 13.60 -9.34 20.93
N LYS A 46 12.91 -8.25 21.26
CA LYS A 46 11.52 -8.29 21.77
C LYS A 46 10.58 -7.44 20.93
N VAL A 47 11.07 -6.97 19.79
CA VAL A 47 10.29 -6.10 18.89
C VAL A 47 9.19 -6.89 18.20
N SER A 48 7.98 -6.43 18.34
CA SER A 48 6.79 -7.01 17.70
C SER A 48 5.80 -5.94 17.30
N GLY A 49 4.90 -6.26 16.39
CA GLY A 49 3.91 -5.27 15.94
C GLY A 49 3.10 -5.75 14.76
N THR A 50 2.36 -4.83 14.19
CA THR A 50 1.55 -5.06 12.99
C THR A 50 1.73 -3.90 12.04
N VAL A 51 1.91 -4.22 10.77
CA VAL A 51 1.89 -3.24 9.67
C VAL A 51 0.73 -3.57 8.76
N THR A 52 -0.13 -2.58 8.55
CA THR A 52 -1.29 -2.69 7.66
C THR A 52 -1.07 -1.84 6.43
N PHE A 53 -1.39 -2.40 5.28
CA PHE A 53 -1.36 -1.75 3.98
C PHE A 53 -2.77 -1.71 3.43
N THR A 54 -3.24 -0.54 3.02
CA THR A 54 -4.58 -0.38 2.44
C THR A 54 -4.45 0.39 1.12
N GLU A 55 -4.92 -0.20 0.03
CA GLU A 55 -4.97 0.49 -1.26
C GLU A 55 -5.95 1.66 -1.19
N VAL A 56 -5.53 2.80 -1.68
CA VAL A 56 -6.33 4.02 -1.81
C VAL A 56 -6.15 4.60 -3.21
N ALA A 57 -6.89 5.66 -3.57
CA ALA A 57 -6.88 6.21 -4.93
C ALA A 57 -5.48 6.57 -5.44
N ASP A 58 -4.61 7.12 -4.56
CA ASP A 58 -3.32 7.68 -4.96
C ASP A 58 -2.11 6.86 -4.48
N GLY A 59 -2.30 5.61 -4.05
CA GLY A 59 -1.21 4.76 -3.57
C GLY A 59 -1.64 3.75 -2.52
N VAL A 60 -0.77 3.49 -1.57
CA VAL A 60 -1.02 2.57 -0.46
C VAL A 60 -0.82 3.29 0.87
N GLN A 61 -1.88 3.37 1.66
CA GLN A 61 -1.79 3.82 3.05
C GLN A 61 -1.09 2.77 3.88
N VAL A 62 0.04 3.13 4.49
CA VAL A 62 0.83 2.28 5.39
C VAL A 62 0.60 2.74 6.82
N GLN A 63 0.21 1.81 7.68
CA GLN A 63 0.04 2.03 9.11
C GLN A 63 0.83 0.98 9.88
N ALA A 64 1.67 1.41 10.82
CA ALA A 64 2.44 0.51 11.67
C ALA A 64 2.20 0.82 13.16
N GLU A 65 2.04 -0.23 13.96
CA GLU A 65 2.07 -0.17 15.43
C GLU A 65 3.08 -1.19 15.91
N ILE A 66 4.18 -0.70 16.53
CA ILE A 66 5.34 -1.51 16.90
C ILE A 66 5.67 -1.25 18.37
N THR A 67 6.10 -2.29 19.07
CA THR A 67 6.49 -2.24 20.49
C THR A 67 7.80 -2.97 20.71
N GLY A 68 8.47 -2.69 21.84
CA GLY A 68 9.71 -3.34 22.22
C GLY A 68 10.96 -2.74 21.59
N LEU A 69 10.84 -1.57 20.95
CA LEU A 69 11.94 -0.81 20.38
C LEU A 69 12.75 -0.09 21.47
N THR A 70 13.99 0.26 21.17
CA THR A 70 14.68 1.31 21.91
C THR A 70 14.11 2.68 21.52
N PRO A 71 14.12 3.69 22.41
CA PRO A 71 13.68 5.03 22.03
C PRO A 71 14.50 5.60 20.86
N GLY A 72 13.83 6.28 19.92
CA GLY A 72 14.43 6.93 18.76
C GLY A 72 14.04 6.26 17.42
N ASN A 73 14.79 6.61 16.38
CA ASN A 73 14.52 6.16 15.02
C ASN A 73 15.06 4.76 14.72
N HIS A 74 14.29 3.98 13.99
CA HIS A 74 14.61 2.65 13.51
C HIS A 74 14.30 2.51 12.03
N GLY A 75 15.27 2.07 11.21
CA GLY A 75 15.06 1.80 9.80
C GLY A 75 13.89 0.83 9.61
N PHE A 76 13.06 1.12 8.62
CA PHE A 76 11.81 0.42 8.35
C PHE A 76 11.65 0.22 6.84
N HIS A 77 11.71 -1.05 6.39
CA HIS A 77 11.79 -1.32 4.96
C HIS A 77 11.00 -2.57 4.56
N VAL A 78 10.56 -2.59 3.29
CA VAL A 78 10.15 -3.84 2.63
C VAL A 78 11.39 -4.50 2.03
N HIS A 79 11.60 -5.78 2.35
CA HIS A 79 12.67 -6.62 1.83
C HIS A 79 12.20 -7.53 0.70
N GLU A 80 13.15 -8.02 -0.10
CA GLU A 80 12.92 -8.71 -1.35
C GLU A 80 12.12 -10.02 -1.21
N PHE A 81 12.37 -10.80 -0.16
CA PHE A 81 11.71 -12.09 0.04
C PHE A 81 10.77 -12.06 1.25
N GLY A 82 9.64 -12.77 1.13
CA GLY A 82 8.75 -13.05 2.27
C GLY A 82 9.25 -14.22 3.12
N ASP A 83 10.54 -14.20 3.46
CA ASP A 83 11.18 -15.24 4.24
C ASP A 83 11.83 -14.67 5.49
N CYS A 84 11.21 -14.92 6.65
CA CYS A 84 11.69 -14.54 7.97
C CYS A 84 12.25 -15.74 8.76
N SER A 85 12.63 -16.83 8.09
CA SER A 85 13.01 -18.09 8.76
C SER A 85 14.41 -18.07 9.36
N ALA A 86 15.34 -17.27 8.81
CA ALA A 86 16.65 -17.10 9.41
C ALA A 86 16.58 -16.34 10.73
N ALA A 87 17.34 -16.76 11.74
CA ALA A 87 17.32 -16.17 13.08
C ALA A 87 17.66 -14.68 13.11
N ASP A 88 18.42 -14.19 12.14
CA ASP A 88 18.77 -12.78 11.93
C ASP A 88 17.96 -12.10 10.81
N ALA A 89 16.94 -12.77 10.29
CA ALA A 89 16.15 -12.39 9.12
C ALA A 89 16.97 -12.16 7.83
N SER A 90 18.17 -12.72 7.70
CA SER A 90 18.98 -12.62 6.47
C SER A 90 18.28 -13.26 5.26
N SER A 91 17.41 -14.26 5.47
CA SER A 91 16.59 -14.89 4.44
C SER A 91 15.60 -13.93 3.74
N ALA A 92 15.28 -12.79 4.36
CA ALA A 92 14.44 -11.75 3.73
C ALA A 92 15.13 -11.04 2.54
N GLY A 93 16.42 -11.25 2.33
CA GLY A 93 17.17 -10.63 1.24
C GLY A 93 17.52 -9.17 1.49
N VAL A 94 17.71 -8.40 0.42
CA VAL A 94 18.00 -6.96 0.44
C VAL A 94 16.71 -6.13 0.40
N HIS A 95 16.81 -4.81 0.42
CA HIS A 95 15.65 -3.94 0.21
C HIS A 95 14.97 -4.24 -1.13
N PHE A 96 13.64 -4.22 -1.15
CA PHE A 96 12.87 -4.47 -2.36
C PHE A 96 13.11 -3.37 -3.41
N ASN A 97 13.84 -3.70 -4.46
CA ASN A 97 14.28 -2.75 -5.49
C ASN A 97 14.03 -3.26 -6.92
N PRO A 98 12.78 -3.38 -7.36
CA PRO A 98 12.48 -3.88 -8.71
C PRO A 98 12.88 -2.92 -9.81
N THR A 99 13.18 -1.67 -9.49
CA THR A 99 13.52 -0.58 -10.44
C THR A 99 15.02 -0.30 -10.53
N ASN A 100 15.83 -0.98 -9.70
CA ASN A 100 17.28 -0.83 -9.63
C ASN A 100 17.72 0.63 -9.42
N LYS A 101 17.08 1.31 -8.44
CA LYS A 101 17.40 2.67 -8.02
C LYS A 101 18.36 2.65 -6.82
N PRO A 102 19.03 3.77 -6.49
CA PRO A 102 19.80 3.88 -5.25
C PRO A 102 18.87 3.90 -4.03
N HIS A 103 19.42 3.55 -2.85
CA HIS A 103 18.74 3.76 -1.58
C HIS A 103 18.54 5.25 -1.30
N ALA A 104 17.34 5.63 -0.83
CA ALA A 104 17.01 7.00 -0.42
C ALA A 104 15.82 7.04 0.54
N GLY A 105 15.48 8.22 1.06
CA GLY A 105 14.31 8.42 1.91
C GLY A 105 12.97 8.26 1.18
N PRO A 106 11.85 8.06 1.91
CA PRO A 106 10.53 7.77 1.32
C PRO A 106 9.99 8.90 0.43
N ASP A 107 10.42 10.15 0.65
CA ASP A 107 10.00 11.31 -0.16
C ASP A 107 10.79 11.43 -1.48
N ALA A 108 11.85 10.65 -1.68
CA ALA A 108 12.64 10.68 -2.90
C ALA A 108 11.90 9.97 -4.04
N THR A 109 11.89 10.59 -5.23
CA THR A 109 11.33 9.97 -6.44
C THR A 109 12.20 8.80 -6.93
N GLU A 110 13.51 8.88 -6.73
CA GLU A 110 14.50 7.86 -7.05
C GLU A 110 14.94 7.16 -5.75
N ARG A 111 14.31 6.03 -5.42
CA ARG A 111 14.60 5.19 -4.25
C ARG A 111 14.29 3.72 -4.54
N HIS A 112 14.71 2.82 -3.66
CA HIS A 112 14.13 1.49 -3.68
C HIS A 112 12.62 1.57 -3.42
N VAL A 113 11.83 0.77 -4.06
CA VAL A 113 10.38 0.69 -3.78
C VAL A 113 10.12 0.34 -2.32
N GLY A 114 11.00 -0.46 -1.71
CA GLY A 114 10.90 -0.86 -0.31
C GLY A 114 11.43 0.13 0.73
N ASP A 115 11.96 1.29 0.33
CA ASP A 115 12.51 2.26 1.29
C ASP A 115 11.38 3.06 1.95
N MET A 116 10.99 2.69 3.16
CA MET A 116 9.93 3.34 3.93
C MET A 116 10.49 4.27 5.04
N GLY A 117 11.82 4.47 5.06
CA GLY A 117 12.50 5.38 5.99
C GLY A 117 12.59 4.85 7.41
N ASN A 118 12.07 5.58 8.38
CA ASN A 118 12.18 5.26 9.80
C ASN A 118 10.82 5.19 10.49
N VAL A 119 10.72 4.35 11.51
CA VAL A 119 9.71 4.48 12.57
C VAL A 119 10.36 5.11 13.79
N GLU A 120 9.68 6.05 14.43
CA GLU A 120 10.17 6.71 15.64
C GLU A 120 9.49 6.10 16.88
N ALA A 121 10.30 5.55 17.77
CA ALA A 121 9.84 4.99 19.04
C ALA A 121 9.92 6.04 20.16
N ASP A 122 8.85 6.12 20.95
CA ASP A 122 8.76 6.94 22.14
C ASP A 122 9.64 6.38 23.30
N ALA A 123 9.65 7.09 24.43
CA ALA A 123 10.40 6.69 25.62
C ALA A 123 9.94 5.33 26.22
N SER A 124 8.75 4.84 25.84
CA SER A 124 8.24 3.52 26.25
C SER A 124 8.55 2.41 25.26
N GLY A 125 9.25 2.72 24.16
CA GLY A 125 9.59 1.78 23.10
C GLY A 125 8.42 1.45 22.16
N LYS A 126 7.44 2.35 22.06
CA LYS A 126 6.31 2.21 21.15
C LYS A 126 6.48 3.16 19.98
N ALA A 127 6.22 2.67 18.77
CA ALA A 127 6.19 3.47 17.55
C ALA A 127 4.83 3.33 16.85
N LYS A 128 4.33 4.45 16.33
CA LYS A 128 3.20 4.51 15.40
C LYS A 128 3.63 5.27 14.17
N LEU A 129 3.36 4.70 13.01
CA LEU A 129 3.61 5.34 11.71
C LEU A 129 2.34 5.29 10.90
N GLU A 130 2.06 6.39 10.21
CA GLU A 130 1.01 6.47 9.21
C GLU A 130 1.47 7.38 8.09
N TYR A 131 1.53 6.86 6.85
CA TYR A 131 1.86 7.66 5.68
C TYR A 131 1.32 7.02 4.41
N LEU A 132 1.25 7.78 3.32
CA LEU A 132 0.84 7.33 2.00
C LEU A 132 2.09 7.05 1.15
N ASP A 133 2.27 5.81 0.72
CA ASP A 133 3.31 5.44 -0.22
C ASP A 133 2.76 5.38 -1.65
N HIS A 134 3.42 6.09 -2.57
CA HIS A 134 3.02 6.17 -3.98
C HIS A 134 3.76 5.18 -4.89
N GLN A 135 4.70 4.39 -4.36
CA GLN A 135 5.53 3.50 -5.17
C GLN A 135 5.22 2.01 -4.96
N ILE A 136 4.75 1.63 -3.77
CA ILE A 136 4.35 0.24 -3.51
C ILE A 136 2.95 -0.06 -4.07
N SER A 137 2.68 -1.35 -4.29
CA SER A 137 1.38 -1.84 -4.79
C SER A 137 0.92 -3.07 -4.02
N LEU A 138 -0.40 -3.28 -3.95
CA LEU A 138 -1.03 -4.51 -3.45
C LEU A 138 -1.58 -5.38 -4.59
N THR A 139 -1.45 -4.95 -5.85
CA THR A 139 -1.83 -5.71 -7.03
C THR A 139 -0.68 -6.60 -7.51
N ASN A 140 -0.90 -7.43 -8.52
CA ASN A 140 0.13 -8.33 -9.04
C ASN A 140 0.96 -7.63 -10.13
N ASP A 141 1.77 -6.64 -9.73
CA ASP A 141 2.67 -5.87 -10.59
C ASP A 141 4.12 -5.87 -10.06
N ARG A 142 5.01 -5.12 -10.73
CA ARG A 142 6.44 -5.04 -10.35
C ARG A 142 6.68 -4.46 -8.96
N ALA A 143 5.80 -3.59 -8.50
CA ALA A 143 5.90 -2.89 -7.21
C ALA A 143 5.14 -3.60 -6.09
N SER A 144 4.57 -4.79 -6.38
CA SER A 144 3.80 -5.56 -5.41
C SER A 144 4.63 -5.95 -4.20
N VAL A 145 4.13 -5.57 -3.02
CA VAL A 145 4.73 -5.98 -1.74
C VAL A 145 4.14 -7.27 -1.18
N ILE A 146 3.10 -7.83 -1.81
CA ILE A 146 2.50 -9.10 -1.39
C ILE A 146 3.50 -10.24 -1.52
N GLY A 147 3.66 -11.04 -0.47
CA GLY A 147 4.61 -12.15 -0.41
C GLY A 147 6.06 -11.71 -0.16
N ARG A 148 6.30 -10.44 0.15
CA ARG A 148 7.57 -9.89 0.63
C ARG A 148 7.57 -9.80 2.15
N SER A 149 8.59 -9.19 2.76
CA SER A 149 8.61 -8.99 4.21
C SER A 149 8.84 -7.53 4.58
N VAL A 150 8.27 -7.13 5.70
CA VAL A 150 8.67 -5.91 6.43
C VAL A 150 9.78 -6.27 7.40
N VAL A 151 10.83 -5.47 7.42
CA VAL A 151 11.93 -5.57 8.39
C VAL A 151 12.07 -4.27 9.15
N VAL A 152 12.26 -4.38 10.48
CA VAL A 152 12.62 -3.28 11.36
C VAL A 152 14.08 -3.44 11.76
N HIS A 153 14.82 -2.34 11.75
CA HIS A 153 16.25 -2.33 12.00
C HIS A 153 16.63 -1.76 13.38
N ALA A 154 17.84 -2.09 13.85
CA ALA A 154 18.32 -1.68 15.18
C ALA A 154 18.70 -0.21 15.27
N LYS A 155 19.07 0.41 14.16
CA LYS A 155 19.49 1.81 14.07
C LYS A 155 18.56 2.61 13.15
N ALA A 156 18.67 3.92 13.24
CA ALA A 156 18.08 4.81 12.25
C ALA A 156 18.68 4.55 10.86
N ASP A 157 17.80 4.59 9.86
CA ASP A 157 18.19 4.77 8.47
C ASP A 157 18.62 6.23 8.26
N ASP A 158 19.83 6.45 7.74
CA ASP A 158 20.36 7.78 7.44
C ASP A 158 19.86 8.34 6.10
N LEU A 159 19.02 7.56 5.37
CA LEU A 159 18.32 7.88 4.12
C LEU A 159 19.25 8.13 2.92
N LYS A 160 20.50 7.74 2.96
CA LYS A 160 21.49 8.06 1.91
C LYS A 160 22.62 7.05 1.76
N THR A 161 23.12 6.43 2.85
CA THR A 161 24.22 5.47 2.75
C THR A 161 23.79 4.22 1.98
N GLN A 162 24.54 3.90 0.93
CA GLN A 162 24.24 2.74 0.10
C GLN A 162 24.77 1.45 0.74
N PRO A 163 24.05 0.34 0.62
CA PRO A 163 22.76 0.16 -0.05
C PRO A 163 21.55 0.26 0.89
N SER A 164 21.69 0.58 2.18
CA SER A 164 20.61 0.37 3.16
C SER A 164 20.57 1.37 4.31
N GLY A 165 21.16 2.58 4.14
CA GLY A 165 21.07 3.66 5.11
C GLY A 165 21.77 3.42 6.46
N ASP A 166 22.77 2.54 6.51
CA ASP A 166 23.46 2.11 7.75
C ASP A 166 22.52 1.71 8.91
N SER A 167 21.34 1.22 8.56
CA SER A 167 20.26 0.91 9.53
C SER A 167 20.55 -0.24 10.50
N GLY A 168 21.65 -0.95 10.30
CA GLY A 168 22.16 -1.95 11.24
C GLY A 168 21.42 -3.29 11.19
N ALA A 169 21.48 -4.02 12.31
CA ALA A 169 20.88 -5.36 12.39
C ALA A 169 19.36 -5.34 12.24
N ARG A 170 18.80 -6.45 11.75
CA ARG A 170 17.35 -6.66 11.63
C ARG A 170 16.83 -7.17 12.98
N ILE A 171 15.87 -6.49 13.57
CA ILE A 171 15.38 -6.77 14.94
C ILE A 171 13.95 -7.29 14.95
N ALA A 172 13.21 -7.14 13.85
CA ALA A 172 11.92 -7.79 13.64
C ALA A 172 11.69 -8.02 12.14
N CYS A 173 10.93 -9.07 11.82
CA CYS A 173 10.55 -9.43 10.46
C CYS A 173 9.10 -9.94 10.43
N GLY A 174 8.37 -9.64 9.36
CA GLY A 174 7.01 -10.12 9.14
C GLY A 174 6.66 -10.21 7.65
N VAL A 175 6.10 -11.35 7.24
CA VAL A 175 5.68 -11.56 5.84
C VAL A 175 4.40 -10.79 5.55
N ILE A 176 4.36 -10.11 4.41
CA ILE A 176 3.20 -9.33 3.97
C ILE A 176 2.22 -10.27 3.25
N GLY A 177 1.13 -10.57 3.93
CA GLY A 177 0.03 -11.39 3.41
C GLY A 177 -1.20 -10.57 3.05
N ARG A 178 -2.03 -11.07 2.14
CA ARG A 178 -3.34 -10.45 1.88
C ARG A 178 -4.21 -10.53 3.12
N ALA A 179 -4.80 -9.41 3.53
CA ALA A 179 -5.79 -9.37 4.58
C ALA A 179 -7.20 -9.64 4.00
N LYS A 180 -8.11 -10.13 4.86
CA LYS A 180 -9.52 -10.25 4.49
C LYS A 180 -10.11 -8.85 4.29
N SER A 181 -10.69 -8.61 3.13
CA SER A 181 -11.51 -7.42 2.89
C SER A 181 -12.75 -7.48 3.81
N GLN A 182 -13.03 -6.41 4.50
CA GLN A 182 -14.24 -6.29 5.32
C GLN A 182 -15.42 -5.84 4.49
#